data_ade979dd43f21877c054ffd44c2a12ab
#
_entry.id   ade979dd43f21877c054ffd44c2a12ab
#
_cell.length_a   1.000
_cell.length_b   1.000
_cell.length_c   1.000
_cell.angle_alpha   90.00
_cell.angle_beta   90.00
_cell.angle_gamma   90.00
#
_symmetry.space_group_name_H-M   'P 1'
#
loop_
_entity.id
_entity.type
_entity.pdbx_description
1 polymer ?
#
loop_
_entity_poly.entity_id
_entity_poly.type
_entity_poly.pdbx_seq_one_letter_code
_entity_poly.pdbx_strand_id
1 'polypeptide(L)'
;MGLGNSLFWPTAQAFVQEIVEEEEYFDANKLLSASYQVGSILGASMGGFIVHLYNPIVALWINVGTYLISAILISLAPFTHTRFKKDQPKLFDSLKVGFIYLKGKTNILILGLTTILSDVAIWGSLSVLTITISKEIFDKGTWGYGLLDGLYGIGALLSTVIVGYFSKKFGRGNYLVSCYVVAGLMCYIGPIMPSIYLAALVFSLMGLHNNSARIIVRTIFMENIPNEIMGRVQTVFGVYTRAMVVLSSLYVGWLIETHSIELAVFFTSSHFA
;
A
#
# COMPACT_ATOMS: atom_id res chain seq x y z
N MET A 1 11.04 6.48 5.00
CA MET A 1 10.01 7.28 4.32
C MET A 1 9.87 8.63 5.03
N GLY A 2 9.94 9.75 4.29
CA GLY A 2 9.95 11.08 4.88
C GLY A 2 8.58 11.59 5.34
N LEU A 3 8.58 12.67 6.12
CA LEU A 3 7.37 13.37 6.59
C LEU A 3 6.42 13.70 5.43
N GLY A 4 6.94 14.09 4.25
CA GLY A 4 6.12 14.39 3.07
C GLY A 4 5.24 13.23 2.63
N ASN A 5 5.76 12.01 2.55
CA ASN A 5 4.98 10.82 2.18
C ASN A 5 3.91 10.50 3.24
N SER A 6 4.15 10.85 4.50
CA SER A 6 3.17 10.61 5.57
C SER A 6 1.95 11.52 5.51
N LEU A 7 2.12 12.71 4.97
CA LEU A 7 1.04 13.66 4.78
C LEU A 7 0.34 13.49 3.42
N PHE A 8 1.07 13.01 2.41
CA PHE A 8 0.56 12.89 1.05
C PHE A 8 -0.67 11.98 0.95
N TRP A 9 -0.60 10.75 1.46
CA TRP A 9 -1.68 9.78 1.27
C TRP A 9 -3.01 10.16 1.96
N PRO A 10 -3.02 10.58 3.23
CA PRO A 10 -4.26 11.06 3.85
C PRO A 10 -4.86 12.25 3.12
N THR A 11 -4.00 13.19 2.68
CA THR A 11 -4.43 14.37 1.94
C THR A 11 -4.94 14.02 0.55
N ALA A 12 -4.26 13.15 -0.19
CA ALA A 12 -4.67 12.71 -1.51
C ALA A 12 -6.04 11.99 -1.48
N GLN A 13 -6.28 11.16 -0.48
CA GLN A 13 -7.57 10.47 -0.34
C GLN A 13 -8.71 11.44 -0.02
N ALA A 14 -8.50 12.37 0.92
CA ALA A 14 -9.49 13.40 1.22
C ALA A 14 -9.76 14.31 0.03
N PHE A 15 -8.71 14.65 -0.73
CA PHE A 15 -8.81 15.45 -1.94
C PHE A 15 -9.61 14.74 -3.04
N VAL A 16 -9.31 13.47 -3.31
CA VAL A 16 -10.06 12.69 -4.31
C VAL A 16 -11.53 12.58 -3.90
N GLN A 17 -11.84 12.36 -2.63
CA GLN A 17 -13.20 12.31 -2.12
C GLN A 17 -13.94 13.66 -2.31
N GLU A 18 -13.21 14.79 -2.31
CA GLU A 18 -13.81 16.13 -2.47
C GLU A 18 -14.10 16.48 -3.94
N ILE A 19 -13.28 15.98 -4.89
CA ILE A 19 -13.38 16.35 -6.32
C ILE A 19 -14.14 15.36 -7.20
N VAL A 20 -14.50 14.19 -6.66
CA VAL A 20 -15.12 13.08 -7.39
C VAL A 20 -16.50 12.79 -6.79
N GLU A 21 -17.50 12.48 -7.61
CA GLU A 21 -18.82 12.08 -7.16
C GLU A 21 -18.79 10.69 -6.50
N GLU A 22 -19.75 10.40 -5.62
CA GLU A 22 -19.78 9.17 -4.83
C GLU A 22 -19.82 7.91 -5.71
N GLU A 23 -20.54 7.96 -6.82
CA GLU A 23 -20.64 6.87 -7.80
C GLU A 23 -19.30 6.53 -8.47
N GLU A 24 -18.39 7.50 -8.52
CA GLU A 24 -17.07 7.39 -9.17
C GLU A 24 -15.94 7.03 -8.21
N TYR A 25 -16.17 6.97 -6.88
CA TYR A 25 -15.12 6.67 -5.90
C TYR A 25 -14.35 5.38 -6.21
N PHE A 26 -15.03 4.36 -6.70
CA PHE A 26 -14.38 3.09 -7.06
C PHE A 26 -13.42 3.26 -8.24
N ASP A 27 -13.83 3.96 -9.28
CA ASP A 27 -13.00 4.18 -10.48
C ASP A 27 -11.85 5.15 -10.18
N ALA A 28 -12.07 6.17 -9.37
CA ALA A 28 -11.03 7.07 -8.89
C ALA A 28 -9.95 6.32 -8.09
N ASN A 29 -10.34 5.40 -7.20
CA ASN A 29 -9.39 4.57 -6.45
C ASN A 29 -8.62 3.59 -7.35
N LYS A 30 -9.24 3.04 -8.40
CA LYS A 30 -8.55 2.23 -9.42
C LYS A 30 -7.50 3.06 -10.14
N LEU A 31 -7.87 4.26 -10.59
CA LEU A 31 -6.97 5.16 -11.31
C LEU A 31 -5.80 5.61 -10.41
N LEU A 32 -6.09 5.99 -9.16
CA LEU A 32 -5.07 6.35 -8.18
C LEU A 32 -4.09 5.19 -7.93
N SER A 33 -4.62 3.97 -7.81
CA SER A 33 -3.82 2.77 -7.62
C SER A 33 -2.99 2.45 -8.87
N ALA A 34 -3.57 2.53 -10.07
CA ALA A 34 -2.85 2.30 -11.33
C ALA A 34 -1.71 3.30 -11.50
N SER A 35 -1.97 4.59 -11.25
CA SER A 35 -0.96 5.65 -11.33
C SER A 35 0.20 5.40 -10.37
N TYR A 36 -0.10 4.96 -9.14
CA TYR A 36 0.94 4.58 -8.16
C TYR A 36 1.78 3.40 -8.65
N GLN A 37 1.18 2.34 -9.15
CA GLN A 37 1.91 1.15 -9.61
C GLN A 37 2.76 1.45 -10.84
N VAL A 38 2.21 2.16 -11.82
CA VAL A 38 2.96 2.58 -13.01
C VAL A 38 4.13 3.49 -12.61
N GLY A 39 3.88 4.48 -11.76
CA GLY A 39 4.93 5.37 -11.26
C GLY A 39 6.03 4.63 -10.47
N SER A 40 5.65 3.63 -9.66
CA SER A 40 6.60 2.80 -8.91
C SER A 40 7.48 1.95 -9.83
N ILE A 41 6.88 1.25 -10.79
CA ILE A 41 7.60 0.40 -11.74
C ILE A 41 8.54 1.25 -12.62
N LEU A 42 8.03 2.33 -13.21
CA LEU A 42 8.84 3.21 -14.05
C LEU A 42 9.93 3.91 -13.25
N GLY A 43 9.59 4.39 -12.05
CA GLY A 43 10.55 5.07 -11.16
C GLY A 43 11.69 4.16 -10.72
N ALA A 44 11.41 2.93 -10.33
CA ALA A 44 12.43 1.96 -9.96
C ALA A 44 13.34 1.58 -11.16
N SER A 45 12.71 1.29 -12.31
CA SER A 45 13.44 0.89 -13.53
C SER A 45 14.32 2.03 -14.06
N MET A 46 13.73 3.23 -14.22
CA MET A 46 14.46 4.40 -14.71
C MET A 46 15.53 4.86 -13.71
N GLY A 47 15.21 4.82 -12.42
CA GLY A 47 16.15 5.19 -11.37
C GLY A 47 17.38 4.29 -11.37
N GLY A 48 17.20 2.97 -11.45
CA GLY A 48 18.31 2.01 -11.58
C GLY A 48 19.16 2.25 -12.84
N PHE A 49 18.52 2.49 -13.98
CA PHE A 49 19.18 2.77 -15.24
C PHE A 49 20.00 4.08 -15.19
N ILE A 50 19.45 5.14 -14.62
CA ILE A 50 20.14 6.43 -14.46
C ILE A 50 21.35 6.29 -13.52
N VAL A 51 21.20 5.57 -12.41
CA VAL A 51 22.31 5.32 -11.48
C VAL A 51 23.41 4.51 -12.15
N HIS A 52 23.06 3.54 -12.99
CA HIS A 52 24.05 2.73 -13.74
C HIS A 52 24.80 3.55 -14.79
N LEU A 53 24.11 4.41 -15.56
CA LEU A 53 24.73 5.19 -16.64
C LEU A 53 25.51 6.41 -16.13
N TYR A 54 25.09 6.99 -15.04
CA TYR A 54 25.66 8.24 -14.52
C TYR A 54 26.19 8.05 -13.09
N ASN A 55 25.35 8.36 -12.11
CA ASN A 55 25.64 8.16 -10.69
C ASN A 55 24.37 8.44 -9.85
N PRO A 56 24.35 8.09 -8.54
CA PRO A 56 23.23 8.35 -7.66
C PRO A 56 22.85 9.83 -7.52
N ILE A 57 23.81 10.76 -7.63
CA ILE A 57 23.56 12.20 -7.46
C ILE A 57 22.72 12.72 -8.62
N VAL A 58 22.99 12.30 -9.86
CA VAL A 58 22.16 12.66 -11.02
C VAL A 58 20.73 12.13 -10.87
N ALA A 59 20.56 10.89 -10.41
CA ALA A 59 19.24 10.32 -10.15
C ALA A 59 18.47 11.12 -9.11
N LEU A 60 19.14 11.61 -8.05
CA LEU A 60 18.52 12.47 -7.03
C LEU A 60 18.09 13.82 -7.61
N TRP A 61 18.90 14.45 -8.45
CA TRP A 61 18.51 15.73 -9.09
C TRP A 61 17.32 15.56 -10.04
N ILE A 62 17.27 14.48 -10.82
CA ILE A 62 16.12 14.16 -11.65
C ILE A 62 14.86 13.96 -10.78
N ASN A 63 15.00 13.25 -9.66
CA ASN A 63 13.90 13.07 -8.71
C ASN A 63 13.41 14.40 -8.11
N VAL A 64 14.30 15.34 -7.79
CA VAL A 64 13.91 16.71 -7.40
C VAL A 64 13.10 17.39 -8.51
N GLY A 65 13.54 17.26 -9.77
CA GLY A 65 12.81 17.78 -10.93
C GLY A 65 11.39 17.20 -11.05
N THR A 66 11.22 15.90 -10.84
CA THR A 66 9.88 15.26 -10.87
C THR A 66 8.96 15.77 -9.75
N TYR A 67 9.49 16.03 -8.56
CA TYR A 67 8.71 16.65 -7.49
C TYR A 67 8.29 18.09 -7.80
N LEU A 68 9.16 18.89 -8.43
CA LEU A 68 8.82 20.23 -8.87
C LEU A 68 7.73 20.23 -9.94
N ILE A 69 7.84 19.35 -10.93
CA ILE A 69 6.80 19.16 -11.95
C ILE A 69 5.48 18.77 -11.30
N SER A 70 5.50 17.81 -10.39
CA SER A 70 4.30 17.38 -9.65
C SER A 70 3.67 18.55 -8.87
N ALA A 71 4.46 19.35 -8.17
CA ALA A 71 3.99 20.51 -7.43
C ALA A 71 3.32 21.55 -8.36
N ILE A 72 3.93 21.81 -9.52
CA ILE A 72 3.36 22.72 -10.55
C ILE A 72 2.02 22.16 -11.06
N LEU A 73 1.97 20.88 -11.44
CA LEU A 73 0.74 20.25 -11.94
C LEU A 73 -0.40 20.30 -10.91
N ILE A 74 -0.09 20.04 -9.65
CA ILE A 74 -1.07 20.14 -8.57
C ILE A 74 -1.54 21.58 -8.37
N SER A 75 -0.64 22.58 -8.48
CA SER A 75 -0.99 24.00 -8.34
C SER A 75 -1.85 24.54 -9.50
N LEU A 76 -1.73 23.91 -10.67
CA LEU A 76 -2.51 24.26 -11.88
C LEU A 76 -3.87 23.55 -11.93
N ALA A 77 -4.12 22.56 -11.07
CA ALA A 77 -5.41 21.89 -11.04
C ALA A 77 -6.53 22.90 -10.71
N PRO A 78 -7.58 22.98 -11.55
CA PRO A 78 -8.71 23.88 -11.31
C PRO A 78 -9.52 23.38 -10.13
N PHE A 79 -9.24 23.93 -8.95
CA PHE A 79 -9.80 23.44 -7.71
C PHE A 79 -10.30 24.61 -6.87
N THR A 80 -11.60 24.60 -6.59
CA THR A 80 -12.22 25.60 -5.70
C THR A 80 -12.25 25.02 -4.29
N HIS A 81 -11.28 25.38 -3.48
CA HIS A 81 -11.30 25.05 -2.06
C HIS A 81 -12.58 25.58 -1.41
N THR A 82 -13.47 24.72 -1.05
CA THR A 82 -14.41 25.00 0.04
C THR A 82 -13.59 25.05 1.33
N ARG A 83 -13.00 26.21 1.59
CA ARG A 83 -12.28 26.45 2.85
C ARG A 83 -13.27 26.28 3.98
N PHE A 84 -13.24 25.13 4.61
CA PHE A 84 -13.83 25.03 5.94
C PHE A 84 -13.05 25.99 6.86
N LYS A 85 -13.61 27.18 7.03
CA LYS A 85 -13.18 28.16 8.04
C LYS A 85 -13.51 27.57 9.42
N LYS A 86 -12.80 26.59 9.87
CA LYS A 86 -12.82 26.15 11.25
C LYS A 86 -11.41 26.22 11.79
N ASP A 87 -11.28 26.76 12.99
CA ASP A 87 -10.02 26.78 13.74
C ASP A 87 -9.28 25.46 13.52
N GLN A 88 -8.04 25.54 13.02
CA GLN A 88 -7.25 24.33 12.76
C GLN A 88 -6.93 23.69 14.12
N PRO A 89 -7.56 22.57 14.46
CA PRO A 89 -7.29 21.94 15.74
C PRO A 89 -5.84 21.48 15.78
N LYS A 90 -5.22 21.52 16.95
CA LYS A 90 -3.89 20.97 17.18
C LYS A 90 -3.86 19.50 16.75
N LEU A 91 -2.70 18.99 16.33
CA LEU A 91 -2.54 17.61 15.84
C LEU A 91 -3.17 16.57 16.80
N PHE A 92 -2.97 16.73 18.09
CA PHE A 92 -3.55 15.84 19.12
C PHE A 92 -5.08 15.90 19.15
N ASP A 93 -5.67 17.09 18.99
CA ASP A 93 -7.13 17.24 18.95
C ASP A 93 -7.70 16.59 17.68
N SER A 94 -6.99 16.70 16.55
CA SER A 94 -7.35 16.03 15.31
C SER A 94 -7.33 14.50 15.45
N LEU A 95 -6.29 13.94 16.05
CA LEU A 95 -6.19 12.51 16.34
C LEU A 95 -7.32 12.04 17.28
N LYS A 96 -7.60 12.84 18.33
CA LYS A 96 -8.67 12.55 19.29
C LYS A 96 -10.04 12.52 18.60
N VAL A 97 -10.33 13.47 17.72
CA VAL A 97 -11.58 13.48 16.93
C VAL A 97 -11.70 12.25 16.04
N GLY A 98 -10.64 11.90 15.30
CA GLY A 98 -10.60 10.70 14.46
C GLY A 98 -10.82 9.42 15.28
N PHE A 99 -10.16 9.30 16.43
CA PHE A 99 -10.31 8.14 17.32
C PHE A 99 -11.71 8.02 17.93
N ILE A 100 -12.30 9.13 18.39
CA ILE A 100 -13.68 9.15 18.92
C ILE A 100 -14.68 8.74 17.84
N TYR A 101 -14.51 9.22 16.61
CA TYR A 101 -15.34 8.81 15.48
C TYR A 101 -15.27 7.32 15.23
N LEU A 102 -14.05 6.75 15.16
CA LEU A 102 -13.83 5.33 14.95
C LEU A 102 -14.43 4.46 16.06
N LYS A 103 -14.38 4.91 17.31
CA LYS A 103 -15.01 4.21 18.44
C LYS A 103 -16.54 4.12 18.29
N GLY A 104 -17.16 5.09 17.63
CA GLY A 104 -18.60 5.09 17.30
C GLY A 104 -18.96 4.32 16.03
N LYS A 105 -17.96 3.87 15.24
CA LYS A 105 -18.15 3.21 13.93
C LYS A 105 -17.34 1.90 13.87
N THR A 106 -17.77 0.91 14.64
CA THR A 106 -17.07 -0.38 14.82
C THR A 106 -16.71 -1.06 13.51
N ASN A 107 -17.60 -1.03 12.51
CA ASN A 107 -17.33 -1.67 11.20
C ASN A 107 -16.14 -0.99 10.47
N ILE A 108 -16.07 0.34 10.52
CA ILE A 108 -14.96 1.10 9.92
C ILE A 108 -13.66 0.86 10.69
N LEU A 109 -13.74 0.77 12.02
CA LEU A 109 -12.60 0.45 12.87
C LEU A 109 -12.05 -0.95 12.55
N ILE A 110 -12.90 -1.98 12.49
CA ILE A 110 -12.48 -3.35 12.15
C ILE A 110 -11.85 -3.38 10.76
N LEU A 111 -12.51 -2.79 9.76
CA LEU A 111 -11.98 -2.72 8.40
C LEU A 111 -10.62 -1.99 8.35
N GLY A 112 -10.45 -0.93 9.12
CA GLY A 112 -9.17 -0.23 9.25
C GLY A 112 -8.10 -1.09 9.90
N LEU A 113 -8.43 -1.86 10.95
CA LEU A 113 -7.49 -2.76 11.62
C LEU A 113 -7.05 -3.90 10.70
N THR A 114 -7.96 -4.52 9.93
CA THR A 114 -7.58 -5.55 8.95
C THR A 114 -6.68 -4.98 7.86
N THR A 115 -6.92 -3.75 7.43
CA THR A 115 -6.05 -3.05 6.47
C THR A 115 -4.67 -2.79 7.05
N ILE A 116 -4.60 -2.38 8.33
CA ILE A 116 -3.31 -2.19 9.02
C ILE A 116 -2.53 -3.49 9.06
N LEU A 117 -3.15 -4.62 9.40
CA LEU A 117 -2.47 -5.91 9.42
C LEU A 117 -1.89 -6.27 8.05
N SER A 118 -2.66 -6.11 6.97
CA SER A 118 -2.18 -6.31 5.61
C SER A 118 -1.04 -5.36 5.22
N ASP A 119 -1.13 -4.08 5.57
CA ASP A 119 -0.06 -3.11 5.29
C ASP A 119 1.21 -3.42 6.11
N VAL A 120 1.07 -3.92 7.34
CA VAL A 120 2.19 -4.38 8.19
C VAL A 120 2.86 -5.60 7.58
N ALA A 121 2.09 -6.56 7.04
CA ALA A 121 2.64 -7.71 6.33
C ALA A 121 3.47 -7.29 5.11
N ILE A 122 2.94 -6.39 4.27
CA ILE A 122 3.59 -5.97 3.01
C ILE A 122 4.78 -5.03 3.26
N TRP A 123 4.55 -3.94 3.96
CA TRP A 123 5.55 -2.88 4.12
C TRP A 123 6.52 -3.12 5.29
N GLY A 124 6.11 -3.96 6.26
CA GLY A 124 6.95 -4.37 7.38
C GLY A 124 7.68 -5.66 7.05
N SER A 125 7.02 -6.78 7.29
CA SER A 125 7.60 -8.12 7.24
C SER A 125 8.12 -8.50 5.85
N LEU A 126 7.30 -8.37 4.80
CA LEU A 126 7.64 -8.83 3.46
C LEU A 126 8.78 -8.01 2.85
N SER A 127 8.93 -6.73 3.21
CA SER A 127 10.04 -5.90 2.76
C SER A 127 11.41 -6.47 3.18
N VAL A 128 11.49 -7.13 4.33
CA VAL A 128 12.69 -7.83 4.82
C VAL A 128 12.76 -9.24 4.23
N LEU A 129 11.65 -9.96 4.26
CA LEU A 129 11.58 -11.35 3.80
C LEU A 129 11.89 -11.51 2.31
N THR A 130 11.44 -10.62 1.44
CA THR A 130 11.60 -10.80 -0.02
C THR A 130 13.06 -10.88 -0.43
N ILE A 131 13.93 -10.04 0.13
CA ILE A 131 15.38 -10.13 -0.16
C ILE A 131 16.01 -11.39 0.46
N THR A 132 15.58 -11.76 1.67
CA THR A 132 16.05 -12.98 2.34
C THR A 132 15.62 -14.25 1.58
N ILE A 133 14.37 -14.33 1.16
CA ILE A 133 13.85 -15.43 0.30
C ILE A 133 14.66 -15.54 -0.99
N SER A 134 14.89 -14.40 -1.65
CA SER A 134 15.67 -14.39 -2.89
C SER A 134 17.11 -14.85 -2.68
N LYS A 135 17.74 -14.45 -1.59
CA LYS A 135 19.14 -14.72 -1.30
C LYS A 135 19.34 -16.11 -0.70
N GLU A 136 18.59 -16.46 0.36
CA GLU A 136 18.82 -17.66 1.17
C GLU A 136 18.09 -18.90 0.63
N ILE A 137 16.91 -18.74 -0.01
CA ILE A 137 16.11 -19.86 -0.53
C ILE A 137 16.45 -20.13 -2.01
N PHE A 138 16.49 -19.07 -2.83
CA PHE A 138 16.65 -19.24 -4.28
C PHE A 138 18.08 -18.96 -4.78
N ASP A 139 19.00 -18.50 -3.92
CA ASP A 139 20.38 -18.13 -4.28
C ASP A 139 20.47 -17.17 -5.50
N LYS A 140 19.60 -16.12 -5.51
CA LYS A 140 19.50 -15.15 -6.60
C LYS A 140 19.81 -13.71 -6.20
N GLY A 141 20.07 -13.43 -4.91
CA GLY A 141 20.47 -12.14 -4.41
C GLY A 141 19.53 -10.99 -4.82
N THR A 142 20.11 -9.84 -5.19
CA THR A 142 19.35 -8.63 -5.55
C THR A 142 18.56 -8.77 -6.86
N TRP A 143 19.04 -9.58 -7.80
CA TRP A 143 18.32 -9.84 -9.04
C TRP A 143 16.99 -10.56 -8.78
N GLY A 144 17.01 -11.59 -7.96
CA GLY A 144 15.81 -12.33 -7.59
C GLY A 144 14.84 -11.48 -6.77
N TYR A 145 15.35 -10.61 -5.88
CA TYR A 145 14.52 -9.62 -5.22
C TYR A 145 13.77 -8.75 -6.22
N GLY A 146 14.48 -8.19 -7.22
CA GLY A 146 13.87 -7.37 -8.27
C GLY A 146 12.81 -8.12 -9.08
N LEU A 147 13.01 -9.42 -9.33
CA LEU A 147 12.04 -10.27 -10.03
C LEU A 147 10.77 -10.48 -9.18
N LEU A 148 10.91 -10.83 -7.91
CA LEU A 148 9.77 -11.06 -7.00
C LEU A 148 8.96 -9.79 -6.78
N ASP A 149 9.62 -8.68 -6.45
CA ASP A 149 8.98 -7.39 -6.20
C ASP A 149 8.38 -6.79 -7.48
N GLY A 150 9.07 -6.91 -8.61
CA GLY A 150 8.60 -6.48 -9.91
C GLY A 150 7.33 -7.20 -10.36
N LEU A 151 7.29 -8.55 -10.24
CA LEU A 151 6.10 -9.34 -10.57
C LEU A 151 4.95 -9.07 -9.59
N TYR A 152 5.23 -8.84 -8.30
CA TYR A 152 4.23 -8.34 -7.35
C TYR A 152 3.60 -7.03 -7.83
N GLY A 153 4.42 -6.05 -8.26
CA GLY A 153 3.96 -4.77 -8.81
C GLY A 153 3.11 -4.93 -10.08
N ILE A 154 3.49 -5.84 -10.99
CA ILE A 154 2.71 -6.16 -12.19
C ILE A 154 1.34 -6.74 -11.80
N GLY A 155 1.30 -7.68 -10.86
CA GLY A 155 0.04 -8.21 -10.33
C GLY A 155 -0.84 -7.13 -9.72
N ALA A 156 -0.25 -6.24 -8.93
CA ALA A 156 -0.95 -5.10 -8.36
C ALA A 156 -1.51 -4.13 -9.43
N LEU A 157 -0.80 -3.93 -10.54
CA LEU A 157 -1.30 -3.16 -11.66
C LEU A 157 -2.47 -3.86 -12.36
N LEU A 158 -2.36 -5.16 -12.63
CA LEU A 158 -3.44 -5.96 -13.24
C LEU A 158 -4.72 -5.93 -12.40
N SER A 159 -4.61 -5.86 -11.08
CA SER A 159 -5.76 -5.77 -10.17
C SER A 159 -6.67 -4.59 -10.50
N THR A 160 -6.13 -3.46 -10.97
CA THR A 160 -6.91 -2.24 -11.27
C THR A 160 -7.91 -2.47 -12.41
N VAL A 161 -7.61 -3.42 -13.30
CA VAL A 161 -8.49 -3.80 -14.42
C VAL A 161 -9.55 -4.79 -13.96
N ILE A 162 -9.15 -5.80 -13.17
CA ILE A 162 -10.03 -6.94 -12.88
C ILE A 162 -10.89 -6.76 -11.63
N VAL A 163 -10.50 -5.90 -10.68
CA VAL A 163 -11.18 -5.72 -9.40
C VAL A 163 -12.66 -5.36 -9.57
N GLY A 164 -12.99 -4.55 -10.58
CA GLY A 164 -14.36 -4.16 -10.86
C GLY A 164 -15.26 -5.33 -11.26
N TYR A 165 -14.75 -6.22 -12.12
CA TYR A 165 -15.47 -7.41 -12.55
C TYR A 165 -15.74 -8.37 -11.39
N PHE A 166 -14.71 -8.71 -10.62
CA PHE A 166 -14.83 -9.65 -9.50
C PHE A 166 -15.65 -9.09 -8.34
N SER A 167 -15.54 -7.79 -8.05
CA SER A 167 -16.37 -7.12 -7.03
C SER A 167 -17.85 -7.13 -7.38
N LYS A 168 -18.20 -6.98 -8.67
CA LYS A 168 -19.59 -7.10 -9.15
C LYS A 168 -20.10 -8.54 -9.11
N LYS A 169 -19.26 -9.51 -9.50
CA LYS A 169 -19.63 -10.92 -9.60
C LYS A 169 -19.84 -11.59 -8.24
N PHE A 170 -18.95 -11.33 -7.26
CA PHE A 170 -18.96 -12.02 -5.96
C PHE A 170 -19.49 -11.13 -4.81
N GLY A 171 -19.70 -9.84 -5.07
CA GLY A 171 -19.96 -8.83 -4.05
C GLY A 171 -18.67 -8.33 -3.41
N ARG A 172 -18.63 -7.03 -3.06
CA ARG A 172 -17.41 -6.37 -2.53
C ARG A 172 -16.88 -7.04 -1.26
N GLY A 173 -17.78 -7.41 -0.32
CA GLY A 173 -17.39 -8.02 0.95
C GLY A 173 -16.75 -9.41 0.78
N ASN A 174 -17.40 -10.31 0.03
CA ASN A 174 -16.90 -11.67 -0.20
C ASN A 174 -15.58 -11.64 -1.00
N TYR A 175 -15.49 -10.76 -2.00
CA TYR A 175 -14.27 -10.62 -2.77
C TYR A 175 -13.13 -10.03 -1.93
N LEU A 176 -13.41 -9.09 -1.04
CA LEU A 176 -12.42 -8.54 -0.11
C LEU A 176 -11.83 -9.63 0.80
N VAL A 177 -12.70 -10.46 1.41
CA VAL A 177 -12.25 -11.59 2.23
C VAL A 177 -11.39 -12.55 1.41
N SER A 178 -11.85 -12.92 0.20
CA SER A 178 -11.08 -13.81 -0.67
C SER A 178 -9.71 -13.21 -1.03
N CYS A 179 -9.63 -11.90 -1.24
CA CYS A 179 -8.38 -11.22 -1.53
C CYS A 179 -7.36 -11.35 -0.39
N TYR A 180 -7.77 -11.15 0.85
CA TYR A 180 -6.88 -11.32 2.00
C TYR A 180 -6.45 -12.78 2.18
N VAL A 181 -7.38 -13.73 2.13
CA VAL A 181 -7.07 -15.16 2.24
C VAL A 181 -6.09 -15.60 1.15
N VAL A 182 -6.35 -15.24 -0.10
CA VAL A 182 -5.46 -15.60 -1.22
C VAL A 182 -4.10 -14.93 -1.08
N ALA A 183 -4.04 -13.65 -0.71
CA ALA A 183 -2.77 -12.95 -0.50
C ALA A 183 -1.92 -13.63 0.60
N GLY A 184 -2.55 -14.03 1.71
CA GLY A 184 -1.87 -14.76 2.78
C GLY A 184 -1.37 -16.14 2.34
N LEU A 185 -2.20 -16.91 1.62
CA LEU A 185 -1.79 -18.19 1.05
C LEU A 185 -0.63 -18.02 0.06
N MET A 186 -0.67 -17.03 -0.82
CA MET A 186 0.41 -16.78 -1.77
C MET A 186 1.70 -16.36 -1.07
N CYS A 187 1.61 -15.57 0.00
CA CYS A 187 2.76 -15.23 0.84
C CYS A 187 3.43 -16.46 1.44
N TYR A 188 2.64 -17.44 1.91
CA TYR A 188 3.15 -18.71 2.45
C TYR A 188 3.69 -19.64 1.36
N ILE A 189 3.01 -19.75 0.22
CA ILE A 189 3.37 -20.68 -0.86
C ILE A 189 4.58 -20.20 -1.66
N GLY A 190 4.77 -18.90 -1.82
CA GLY A 190 5.86 -18.33 -2.63
C GLY A 190 7.25 -18.89 -2.33
N PRO A 191 7.71 -18.91 -1.06
CA PRO A 191 9.03 -19.45 -0.69
C PRO A 191 9.19 -20.96 -0.90
N ILE A 192 8.09 -21.71 -0.96
CA ILE A 192 8.11 -23.20 -1.12
C ILE A 192 8.19 -23.61 -2.60
N MET A 193 8.08 -22.66 -3.53
CA MET A 193 8.11 -22.97 -4.96
C MET A 193 9.46 -23.56 -5.40
N PRO A 194 9.47 -24.52 -6.35
CA PRO A 194 10.70 -25.17 -6.79
C PRO A 194 11.62 -24.27 -7.61
N SER A 195 11.17 -23.09 -8.01
CA SER A 195 11.98 -22.12 -8.73
C SER A 195 11.53 -20.68 -8.44
N ILE A 196 12.48 -19.74 -8.53
CA ILE A 196 12.19 -18.32 -8.34
C ILE A 196 11.18 -17.78 -9.37
N TYR A 197 11.13 -18.33 -10.57
CA TYR A 197 10.16 -17.91 -11.61
C TYR A 197 8.73 -18.26 -11.20
N LEU A 198 8.51 -19.45 -10.65
CA LEU A 198 7.21 -19.84 -10.10
C LEU A 198 6.86 -19.03 -8.85
N ALA A 199 7.84 -18.80 -7.97
CA ALA A 199 7.66 -17.90 -6.82
C ALA A 199 7.25 -16.49 -7.27
N ALA A 200 7.87 -15.95 -8.32
CA ALA A 200 7.53 -14.63 -8.86
C ALA A 200 6.10 -14.56 -9.43
N LEU A 201 5.61 -15.64 -10.06
CA LEU A 201 4.20 -15.73 -10.45
C LEU A 201 3.25 -15.76 -9.24
N VAL A 202 3.62 -16.46 -8.17
CA VAL A 202 2.87 -16.47 -6.91
C VAL A 202 2.87 -15.07 -6.28
N PHE A 203 4.00 -14.36 -6.29
CA PHE A 203 4.09 -12.97 -5.83
C PHE A 203 3.22 -12.03 -6.68
N SER A 204 3.11 -12.28 -7.98
CA SER A 204 2.20 -11.52 -8.85
C SER A 204 0.73 -11.72 -8.44
N LEU A 205 0.32 -12.95 -8.15
CA LEU A 205 -1.03 -13.23 -7.63
C LEU A 205 -1.26 -12.58 -6.26
N MET A 206 -0.27 -12.60 -5.38
CA MET A 206 -0.32 -11.91 -4.10
C MET A 206 -0.52 -10.40 -4.30
N GLY A 207 0.25 -9.77 -5.18
CA GLY A 207 0.12 -8.35 -5.50
C GLY A 207 -1.25 -7.98 -6.07
N LEU A 208 -1.78 -8.83 -6.95
CA LEU A 208 -3.09 -8.68 -7.55
C LEU A 208 -4.21 -8.66 -6.49
N HIS A 209 -4.22 -9.61 -5.58
CA HIS A 209 -5.25 -9.71 -4.55
C HIS A 209 -5.08 -8.65 -3.46
N ASN A 210 -3.85 -8.40 -3.00
CA ASN A 210 -3.58 -7.36 -2.02
C ASN A 210 -4.01 -5.97 -2.52
N ASN A 211 -3.65 -5.61 -3.74
CA ASN A 211 -4.04 -4.31 -4.28
C ASN A 211 -5.54 -4.22 -4.59
N SER A 212 -6.20 -5.32 -5.00
CA SER A 212 -7.66 -5.37 -5.11
C SER A 212 -8.34 -5.05 -3.77
N ALA A 213 -7.87 -5.65 -2.68
CA ALA A 213 -8.37 -5.37 -1.33
C ALA A 213 -8.20 -3.88 -0.98
N ARG A 214 -7.03 -3.30 -1.26
CA ARG A 214 -6.75 -1.87 -0.98
C ARG A 214 -7.69 -0.93 -1.76
N ILE A 215 -8.01 -1.22 -3.02
CA ILE A 215 -8.96 -0.44 -3.82
C ILE A 215 -10.35 -0.49 -3.18
N ILE A 216 -10.83 -1.68 -2.82
CA ILE A 216 -12.14 -1.89 -2.21
C ILE A 216 -12.24 -1.15 -0.87
N VAL A 217 -11.25 -1.32 0.01
CA VAL A 217 -11.24 -0.69 1.34
C VAL A 217 -11.23 0.83 1.25
N ARG A 218 -10.40 1.41 0.37
CA ARG A 218 -10.36 2.86 0.17
C ARG A 218 -11.69 3.40 -0.32
N THR A 219 -12.35 2.68 -1.22
CA THR A 219 -13.69 3.04 -1.70
C THR A 219 -14.71 3.00 -0.56
N ILE A 220 -14.73 1.93 0.24
CA ILE A 220 -15.63 1.81 1.40
C ILE A 220 -15.38 2.96 2.40
N PHE A 221 -14.13 3.35 2.62
CA PHE A 221 -13.83 4.47 3.49
C PHE A 221 -14.39 5.78 2.94
N MET A 222 -14.24 6.06 1.63
CA MET A 222 -14.79 7.25 1.00
C MET A 222 -16.33 7.29 1.04
N GLU A 223 -16.99 6.15 0.88
CA GLU A 223 -18.45 6.02 0.95
C GLU A 223 -19.02 6.19 2.38
N ASN A 224 -18.25 5.88 3.42
CA ASN A 224 -18.76 5.78 4.79
C ASN A 224 -18.17 6.80 5.77
N ILE A 225 -17.09 7.49 5.41
CA ILE A 225 -16.44 8.48 6.25
C ILE A 225 -16.67 9.87 5.64
N PRO A 226 -17.33 10.80 6.37
CA PRO A 226 -17.51 12.17 5.89
C PRO A 226 -16.17 12.84 5.56
N ASN A 227 -16.14 13.62 4.49
CA ASN A 227 -14.93 14.27 3.99
C ASN A 227 -14.24 15.15 5.05
N GLU A 228 -15.03 15.86 5.89
CA GLU A 228 -14.53 16.76 6.95
C GLU A 228 -13.63 16.06 7.97
N ILE A 229 -13.79 14.75 8.15
CA ILE A 229 -13.03 13.95 9.13
C ILE A 229 -12.18 12.85 8.47
N MET A 230 -12.31 12.63 7.16
CA MET A 230 -11.56 11.60 6.42
C MET A 230 -10.06 11.69 6.69
N GLY A 231 -9.46 12.88 6.54
CA GLY A 231 -8.03 13.09 6.79
C GLY A 231 -7.61 12.76 8.23
N ARG A 232 -8.47 13.04 9.23
CA ARG A 232 -8.20 12.75 10.64
C ARG A 232 -8.24 11.25 10.93
N VAL A 233 -9.22 10.55 10.39
CA VAL A 233 -9.35 9.08 10.48
C VAL A 233 -8.16 8.40 9.81
N GLN A 234 -7.81 8.82 8.60
CA GLN A 234 -6.66 8.30 7.87
C GLN A 234 -5.32 8.56 8.60
N THR A 235 -5.20 9.70 9.29
CA THR A 235 -4.01 10.00 10.11
C THR A 235 -3.92 9.05 11.30
N VAL A 236 -5.04 8.74 11.97
CA VAL A 236 -5.06 7.75 13.05
C VAL A 236 -4.55 6.40 12.56
N PHE A 237 -5.15 5.87 11.48
CA PHE A 237 -4.71 4.60 10.89
C PHE A 237 -3.25 4.67 10.43
N GLY A 238 -2.84 5.76 9.78
CA GLY A 238 -1.47 5.93 9.28
C GLY A 238 -0.40 5.94 10.39
N VAL A 239 -0.66 6.55 11.55
CA VAL A 239 0.25 6.52 12.70
C VAL A 239 0.40 5.10 13.24
N TYR A 240 -0.71 4.39 13.43
CA TYR A 240 -0.68 2.99 13.87
C TYR A 240 0.05 2.09 12.87
N THR A 241 -0.29 2.17 11.59
CA THR A 241 0.36 1.39 10.53
C THR A 241 1.87 1.56 10.56
N ARG A 242 2.36 2.78 10.68
CA ARG A 242 3.81 3.04 10.67
C ARG A 242 4.53 2.49 11.89
N ALA A 243 3.95 2.67 13.07
CA ALA A 243 4.50 2.09 14.27
C ALA A 243 4.59 0.56 14.16
N MET A 244 3.51 -0.08 13.70
CA MET A 244 3.46 -1.53 13.53
C MET A 244 4.36 -2.05 12.40
N VAL A 245 4.52 -1.31 11.30
CA VAL A 245 5.46 -1.62 10.21
C VAL A 245 6.90 -1.68 10.75
N VAL A 246 7.32 -0.70 11.55
CA VAL A 246 8.66 -0.70 12.16
C VAL A 246 8.84 -1.90 13.09
N LEU A 247 7.88 -2.13 13.97
CA LEU A 247 7.93 -3.27 14.92
C LEU A 247 7.96 -4.61 14.20
N SER A 248 7.14 -4.76 13.15
CA SER A 248 7.08 -5.99 12.35
C SER A 248 8.38 -6.24 11.58
N SER A 249 8.98 -5.21 10.98
CA SER A 249 10.27 -5.35 10.29
C SER A 249 11.38 -5.80 11.24
N LEU A 250 11.44 -5.20 12.43
CA LEU A 250 12.43 -5.57 13.45
C LEU A 250 12.19 -7.00 13.98
N TYR A 251 10.92 -7.35 14.23
CA TYR A 251 10.56 -8.67 14.71
C TYR A 251 10.85 -9.77 13.69
N VAL A 252 10.53 -9.54 12.41
CA VAL A 252 10.84 -10.50 11.35
C VAL A 252 12.34 -10.63 11.13
N GLY A 253 13.10 -9.52 11.18
CA GLY A 253 14.57 -9.59 11.15
C GLY A 253 15.13 -10.45 12.29
N TRP A 254 14.63 -10.24 13.52
CA TRP A 254 15.00 -11.04 14.67
C TRP A 254 14.61 -12.53 14.52
N LEU A 255 13.42 -12.83 13.99
CA LEU A 255 13.00 -14.23 13.74
C LEU A 255 13.94 -14.94 12.74
N ILE A 256 14.34 -14.24 11.67
CA ILE A 256 15.26 -14.78 10.65
C ILE A 256 16.62 -15.09 11.28
N GLU A 257 17.15 -14.19 12.10
CA GLU A 257 18.47 -14.34 12.70
C GLU A 257 18.52 -15.40 13.82
N THR A 258 17.46 -15.52 14.62
CA THR A 258 17.47 -16.35 15.84
C THR A 258 16.75 -17.69 15.70
N HIS A 259 15.85 -17.82 14.73
CA HIS A 259 15.01 -19.00 14.55
C HIS A 259 15.11 -19.54 13.12
N SER A 260 14.15 -19.17 12.26
CA SER A 260 14.15 -19.62 10.87
C SER A 260 13.36 -18.70 9.94
N ILE A 261 13.66 -18.80 8.64
CA ILE A 261 12.93 -18.10 7.58
C ILE A 261 11.48 -18.59 7.51
N GLU A 262 11.25 -19.88 7.71
CA GLU A 262 9.91 -20.50 7.67
C GLU A 262 8.98 -19.91 8.74
N LEU A 263 9.48 -19.71 9.97
CA LEU A 263 8.71 -19.05 11.03
C LEU A 263 8.40 -17.60 10.69
N ALA A 264 9.35 -16.88 10.10
CA ALA A 264 9.15 -15.51 9.67
C ALA A 264 8.11 -15.42 8.53
N VAL A 265 8.12 -16.37 7.59
CA VAL A 265 7.11 -16.50 6.53
C VAL A 265 5.73 -16.81 7.11
N PHE A 266 5.65 -17.78 8.02
CA PHE A 266 4.39 -18.13 8.70
C PHE A 266 3.81 -16.94 9.45
N PHE A 267 4.64 -16.25 10.23
CA PHE A 267 4.23 -15.03 10.93
C PHE A 267 3.70 -13.96 9.96
N THR A 268 4.42 -13.72 8.86
CA THR A 268 4.00 -12.72 7.87
C THR A 268 2.68 -13.09 7.19
N SER A 269 2.53 -14.35 6.78
CA SER A 269 1.31 -14.83 6.12
C SER A 269 0.08 -14.77 7.04
N SER A 270 0.26 -14.97 8.34
CA SER A 270 -0.84 -14.90 9.33
C SER A 270 -1.44 -13.51 9.50
N HIS A 271 -0.76 -12.44 9.09
CA HIS A 271 -1.30 -11.08 9.12
C HIS A 271 -2.36 -10.81 8.05
N PHE A 272 -2.51 -11.69 7.07
CA PHE A 272 -3.56 -11.61 6.07
C PHE A 272 -4.82 -12.38 6.45
N ALA A 273 -4.74 -13.28 7.43
CA ALA A 273 -5.86 -14.12 7.88
C ALA A 273 -6.68 -13.43 8.96
#